data_ce1c248c244075af85ea82ce64790393
#
_entry.id   ce1c248c244075af85ea82ce64790393
#
_cell.length_a   1.000
_cell.length_b   1.000
_cell.length_c   1.000
_cell.angle_alpha   90.00
_cell.angle_beta   90.00
_cell.angle_gamma   90.00
#
_symmetry.space_group_name_H-M   'P 1'
#
loop_
_entity.id
_entity.type
_entity.pdbx_description
1 polymer ?
#
loop_
_entity_poly.entity_id
_entity_poly.type
_entity_poly.pdbx_seq_one_letter_code
_entity_poly.pdbx_strand_id
1 'polypeptide(L)'
;MSAELIVDARNAVGECPVWVPGENALYWVDIPNGGLQRWSASNGHVATWKTPQMLACIARTTAGNWVAGMETGFFQLTPYNDGSLDITPQAHVEHPRADMRLNDGRCDRQGRFWAGSMVLDMRANAAEGTLYRYVSGVAPHAQLGGFITPNGLAFSPDGRTMYVSDSHPQVQRIWAFDYDTETGTPSNRRVFVDMRPYPGRPDGAAVDADGGYWICANDAGLIHRFSPDGRLDRSLSVPVKKPTMCAFGGSRLDTLFVTSIRDDPSEQSLSGGVFALNPGVAGLPEPLFTL
;
A
#
# COMPACT_ATOMS: atom_id res chain seq x y z
N MET A 1 9.47 14.08 -16.43
CA MET A 1 8.06 14.48 -16.57
C MET A 1 7.54 14.80 -15.18
N SER A 2 6.77 15.89 -15.01
CA SER A 2 6.24 16.30 -13.71
C SER A 2 5.04 15.44 -13.33
N ALA A 3 4.89 15.13 -12.03
CA ALA A 3 3.68 14.52 -11.51
C ALA A 3 2.52 15.52 -11.62
N GLU A 4 1.36 15.05 -12.05
CA GLU A 4 0.12 15.83 -12.19
C GLU A 4 -0.82 15.49 -11.04
N LEU A 5 -1.43 16.51 -10.42
CA LEU A 5 -2.51 16.31 -9.46
C LEU A 5 -3.78 15.88 -10.21
N ILE A 6 -4.27 14.68 -9.94
CA ILE A 6 -5.52 14.17 -10.54
C ILE A 6 -6.73 14.31 -9.60
N VAL A 7 -6.48 14.28 -8.27
CA VAL A 7 -7.54 14.50 -7.26
C VAL A 7 -6.98 15.31 -6.10
N ASP A 8 -7.58 16.48 -5.80
CA ASP A 8 -7.35 17.21 -4.55
C ASP A 8 -8.15 16.54 -3.42
N ALA A 9 -7.70 15.35 -3.02
CA ALA A 9 -8.42 14.50 -2.08
C ALA A 9 -8.31 14.98 -0.62
N ARG A 10 -7.27 15.74 -0.29
CA ARG A 10 -6.97 16.27 1.05
C ARG A 10 -6.97 15.19 2.13
N ASN A 11 -6.51 14.01 1.78
CA ASN A 11 -6.45 12.88 2.72
C ASN A 11 -5.50 13.18 3.88
N ALA A 12 -5.91 12.85 5.09
CA ALA A 12 -5.02 12.91 6.25
C ALA A 12 -3.84 11.95 6.04
N VAL A 13 -4.13 10.70 5.66
CA VAL A 13 -3.14 9.71 5.23
C VAL A 13 -3.73 8.93 4.07
N GLY A 14 -3.54 9.46 2.85
CA GLY A 14 -3.92 8.74 1.61
C GLY A 14 -2.99 7.57 1.40
N GLU A 15 -3.53 6.36 1.16
CA GLU A 15 -2.76 5.12 1.08
C GLU A 15 -3.39 4.06 0.17
N CYS A 16 -2.65 3.00 -0.06
CA CYS A 16 -3.09 1.78 -0.74
C CYS A 16 -3.85 2.04 -2.05
N PRO A 17 -3.25 2.74 -3.04
CA PRO A 17 -3.88 2.92 -4.34
C PRO A 17 -3.96 1.59 -5.09
N VAL A 18 -5.13 1.31 -5.66
CA VAL A 18 -5.42 0.12 -6.45
C VAL A 18 -6.14 0.51 -7.74
N TRP A 19 -5.53 0.25 -8.88
CA TRP A 19 -6.17 0.45 -10.18
C TRP A 19 -7.05 -0.73 -10.56
N VAL A 20 -8.29 -0.46 -10.96
CA VAL A 20 -9.25 -1.46 -11.43
C VAL A 20 -9.48 -1.27 -12.94
N PRO A 21 -8.81 -2.05 -13.81
CA PRO A 21 -8.88 -1.85 -15.27
C PRO A 21 -10.29 -1.92 -15.83
N GLY A 22 -11.09 -2.89 -15.37
CA GLY A 22 -12.47 -3.10 -15.85
C GLY A 22 -13.41 -1.93 -15.54
N GLU A 23 -13.08 -1.09 -14.57
CA GLU A 23 -13.86 0.10 -14.18
C GLU A 23 -13.19 1.40 -14.67
N ASN A 24 -11.98 1.34 -15.22
CA ASN A 24 -11.15 2.49 -15.53
C ASN A 24 -11.09 3.47 -14.35
N ALA A 25 -10.82 2.95 -13.15
CA ALA A 25 -10.91 3.67 -11.90
C ALA A 25 -9.75 3.34 -10.95
N LEU A 26 -9.35 4.35 -10.18
CA LEU A 26 -8.41 4.21 -9.07
C LEU A 26 -9.20 4.22 -7.76
N TYR A 27 -8.90 3.26 -6.90
CA TYR A 27 -9.36 3.23 -5.52
C TYR A 27 -8.19 3.46 -4.58
N TRP A 28 -8.44 4.09 -3.43
CA TRP A 28 -7.44 4.28 -2.37
C TRP A 28 -8.14 4.49 -1.03
N VAL A 29 -7.38 4.56 0.03
CA VAL A 29 -7.90 4.77 1.39
C VAL A 29 -7.41 6.09 1.98
N ASP A 30 -8.16 6.62 2.96
CA ASP A 30 -7.71 7.65 3.90
C ASP A 30 -7.75 7.01 5.30
N ILE A 31 -6.60 6.54 5.75
CA ILE A 31 -6.49 5.63 6.90
C ILE A 31 -7.22 6.15 8.13
N PRO A 32 -6.84 7.31 8.74
CA PRO A 32 -7.41 7.72 10.02
C PRO A 32 -8.88 8.11 9.93
N ASN A 33 -9.34 8.47 8.73
CA ASN A 33 -10.72 8.85 8.50
C ASN A 33 -11.61 7.66 8.08
N GLY A 34 -11.08 6.45 8.01
CA GLY A 34 -11.82 5.26 7.55
C GLY A 34 -12.41 5.43 6.15
N GLY A 35 -11.71 6.17 5.29
CA GLY A 35 -12.23 6.50 3.96
C GLY A 35 -11.82 5.47 2.90
N LEU A 36 -12.80 4.85 2.22
CA LEU A 36 -12.61 4.22 0.91
C LEU A 36 -12.98 5.24 -0.15
N GLN A 37 -12.09 5.50 -1.10
CA GLN A 37 -12.29 6.50 -2.14
C GLN A 37 -12.12 5.86 -3.52
N ARG A 38 -12.78 6.41 -4.52
CA ARG A 38 -12.73 5.98 -5.92
C ARG A 38 -12.72 7.20 -6.84
N TRP A 39 -11.77 7.25 -7.73
CA TRP A 39 -11.75 8.21 -8.85
C TRP A 39 -11.98 7.48 -10.17
N SER A 40 -12.90 8.01 -10.97
CA SER A 40 -13.18 7.52 -12.32
C SER A 40 -12.35 8.30 -13.33
N ALA A 41 -11.45 7.63 -14.05
CA ALA A 41 -10.62 8.27 -15.07
C ALA A 41 -11.43 8.73 -16.29
N SER A 42 -12.66 8.20 -16.50
CA SER A 42 -13.50 8.56 -17.65
C SER A 42 -14.21 9.92 -17.50
N ASN A 43 -14.48 10.35 -16.26
CA ASN A 43 -15.26 11.58 -16.02
C ASN A 43 -14.76 12.42 -14.83
N GLY A 44 -13.68 12.02 -14.17
CA GLY A 44 -13.11 12.72 -13.02
C GLY A 44 -13.92 12.62 -11.72
N HIS A 45 -15.02 11.89 -11.70
CA HIS A 45 -15.88 11.79 -10.52
C HIS A 45 -15.19 11.05 -9.38
N VAL A 46 -15.30 11.62 -8.17
CA VAL A 46 -14.79 11.01 -6.93
C VAL A 46 -15.96 10.58 -6.06
N ALA A 47 -15.98 9.30 -5.66
CA ALA A 47 -16.90 8.76 -4.67
C ALA A 47 -16.14 8.42 -3.39
N THR A 48 -16.81 8.51 -2.24
CA THR A 48 -16.24 8.22 -0.92
C THR A 48 -17.24 7.44 -0.08
N TRP A 49 -16.75 6.38 0.56
CA TRP A 49 -17.48 5.58 1.55
C TRP A 49 -16.71 5.60 2.87
N LYS A 50 -17.44 5.40 3.98
CA LYS A 50 -16.87 5.46 5.33
C LYS A 50 -17.00 4.13 6.04
N THR A 51 -15.93 3.73 6.69
CA THR A 51 -15.86 2.59 7.61
C THR A 51 -15.89 3.08 9.06
N PRO A 52 -16.34 2.26 10.02
CA PRO A 52 -16.40 2.62 11.44
C PRO A 52 -15.04 2.60 12.14
N GLN A 53 -14.01 2.09 11.49
CA GLN A 53 -12.64 1.98 11.99
C GLN A 53 -11.69 2.57 10.95
N MET A 54 -10.41 2.77 11.32
CA MET A 54 -9.35 3.10 10.37
C MET A 54 -9.27 2.02 9.28
N LEU A 55 -9.20 2.45 8.03
CA LEU A 55 -9.08 1.59 6.87
C LEU A 55 -7.66 1.68 6.33
N ALA A 56 -6.87 0.65 6.55
CA ALA A 56 -5.43 0.71 6.31
C ALA A 56 -5.05 0.30 4.87
N CYS A 57 -5.59 -0.81 4.39
CA CYS A 57 -5.26 -1.35 3.07
C CYS A 57 -6.43 -2.14 2.50
N ILE A 58 -6.45 -2.26 1.16
CA ILE A 58 -7.50 -2.95 0.42
C ILE A 58 -6.90 -3.77 -0.73
N ALA A 59 -7.61 -4.82 -1.14
CA ALA A 59 -7.40 -5.49 -2.42
C ALA A 59 -8.71 -5.91 -3.04
N ARG A 60 -8.77 -5.90 -4.37
CA ARG A 60 -9.96 -6.34 -5.11
C ARG A 60 -10.09 -7.86 -4.99
N THR A 61 -11.29 -8.37 -4.80
CA THR A 61 -11.53 -9.82 -4.74
C THR A 61 -11.92 -10.37 -6.11
N THR A 62 -11.85 -11.69 -6.25
CA THR A 62 -12.32 -12.39 -7.46
C THR A 62 -13.84 -12.24 -7.69
N ALA A 63 -14.63 -11.93 -6.65
CA ALA A 63 -16.05 -11.66 -6.75
C ALA A 63 -16.38 -10.18 -7.07
N GLY A 64 -15.38 -9.31 -7.13
CA GLY A 64 -15.56 -7.90 -7.50
C GLY A 64 -15.92 -6.97 -6.33
N ASN A 65 -15.86 -7.42 -5.09
CA ASN A 65 -15.87 -6.59 -3.88
C ASN A 65 -14.43 -6.40 -3.36
N TRP A 66 -14.24 -6.01 -2.10
CA TRP A 66 -12.93 -5.71 -1.52
C TRP A 66 -12.66 -6.54 -0.28
N VAL A 67 -11.45 -7.05 -0.13
CA VAL A 67 -10.89 -7.40 1.17
C VAL A 67 -10.18 -6.17 1.71
N ALA A 68 -10.30 -5.93 3.01
CA ALA A 68 -9.75 -4.77 3.69
C ALA A 68 -9.05 -5.15 4.99
N GLY A 69 -7.89 -4.54 5.23
CA GLY A 69 -7.24 -4.52 6.54
C GLY A 69 -7.67 -3.28 7.31
N MET A 70 -8.25 -3.46 8.49
CA MET A 70 -8.70 -2.40 9.38
C MET A 70 -8.00 -2.48 10.74
N GLU A 71 -8.46 -1.72 11.75
CA GLU A 71 -7.82 -1.75 13.08
C GLU A 71 -7.85 -3.15 13.69
N THR A 72 -8.99 -3.82 13.66
CA THR A 72 -9.23 -5.06 14.41
C THR A 72 -9.06 -6.33 13.58
N GLY A 73 -8.74 -6.23 12.31
CA GLY A 73 -8.57 -7.40 11.44
C GLY A 73 -8.97 -7.21 10.00
N PHE A 74 -9.46 -8.27 9.39
CA PHE A 74 -9.82 -8.32 7.98
C PHE A 74 -11.34 -8.27 7.81
N PHE A 75 -11.77 -7.51 6.80
CA PHE A 75 -13.17 -7.27 6.49
C PHE A 75 -13.42 -7.43 5.00
N GLN A 76 -14.63 -7.73 4.61
CA GLN A 76 -15.11 -7.60 3.25
C GLN A 76 -15.92 -6.31 3.13
N LEU A 77 -15.65 -5.52 2.08
CA LEU A 77 -16.34 -4.28 1.79
C LEU A 77 -17.04 -4.36 0.42
N THR A 78 -18.29 -3.95 0.37
CA THR A 78 -19.04 -3.82 -0.89
C THR A 78 -19.61 -2.40 -0.99
N PRO A 79 -18.92 -1.51 -1.73
CA PRO A 79 -19.41 -0.15 -1.95
C PRO A 79 -20.52 -0.12 -3.02
N TYR A 80 -21.56 0.67 -2.79
CA TYR A 80 -22.67 0.88 -3.72
C TYR A 80 -22.70 2.30 -4.28
N ASN A 81 -23.35 2.47 -5.43
CA ASN A 81 -23.42 3.76 -6.12
C ASN A 81 -24.30 4.79 -5.40
N ASP A 82 -25.17 4.36 -4.50
CA ASP A 82 -26.00 5.24 -3.66
C ASP A 82 -25.24 5.80 -2.45
N GLY A 83 -23.95 5.47 -2.32
CA GLY A 83 -23.09 5.89 -1.22
C GLY A 83 -23.10 4.96 0.00
N SER A 84 -23.91 3.91 0.00
CA SER A 84 -23.91 2.90 1.04
C SER A 84 -22.68 1.97 0.92
N LEU A 85 -22.32 1.34 2.03
CA LEU A 85 -21.18 0.41 2.12
C LEU A 85 -21.57 -0.76 3.01
N ASP A 86 -21.61 -1.96 2.46
CA ASP A 86 -21.70 -3.17 3.28
C ASP A 86 -20.34 -3.54 3.82
N ILE A 87 -20.29 -3.84 5.12
CA ILE A 87 -19.05 -4.19 5.84
C ILE A 87 -19.31 -5.50 6.58
N THR A 88 -18.58 -6.54 6.20
CA THR A 88 -18.69 -7.86 6.81
C THR A 88 -17.36 -8.27 7.44
N PRO A 89 -17.29 -8.45 8.78
CA PRO A 89 -16.10 -9.00 9.43
C PRO A 89 -15.77 -10.39 8.86
N GLN A 90 -14.49 -10.61 8.57
CA GLN A 90 -13.99 -11.88 8.03
C GLN A 90 -13.10 -12.59 9.04
N ALA A 91 -12.12 -11.88 9.59
CA ALA A 91 -11.20 -12.47 10.55
C ALA A 91 -10.65 -11.41 11.50
N HIS A 92 -10.64 -11.72 12.79
CA HIS A 92 -10.04 -10.86 13.82
C HIS A 92 -8.52 -11.07 13.86
N VAL A 93 -7.78 -9.97 14.11
CA VAL A 93 -6.35 -10.01 14.41
C VAL A 93 -6.18 -9.70 15.90
N GLU A 94 -5.64 -10.65 16.63
CA GLU A 94 -5.33 -10.47 18.04
C GLU A 94 -3.98 -9.73 18.15
N HIS A 95 -4.05 -8.43 18.35
CA HIS A 95 -2.86 -7.60 18.54
C HIS A 95 -2.29 -7.78 19.95
N PRO A 96 -0.95 -7.71 20.13
CA PRO A 96 -0.32 -7.82 21.45
C PRO A 96 -0.68 -6.66 22.38
N ARG A 97 -1.21 -5.55 21.84
CA ARG A 97 -1.67 -4.38 22.59
C ARG A 97 -2.85 -3.70 21.90
N ALA A 98 -3.66 -2.99 22.68
CA ALA A 98 -4.91 -2.38 22.20
C ALA A 98 -4.71 -1.16 21.28
N ASP A 99 -3.55 -0.50 21.35
CA ASP A 99 -3.21 0.68 20.54
C ASP A 99 -2.48 0.29 19.24
N MET A 100 -2.94 -0.75 18.59
CA MET A 100 -2.40 -1.21 17.30
C MET A 100 -3.47 -1.22 16.21
N ARG A 101 -3.01 -1.20 14.97
CA ARG A 101 -3.82 -1.33 13.76
C ARG A 101 -3.06 -2.07 12.67
N LEU A 102 -3.76 -2.52 11.65
CA LEU A 102 -3.10 -2.88 10.40
C LEU A 102 -2.61 -1.60 9.68
N ASN A 103 -1.64 -1.75 8.80
CA ASN A 103 -1.01 -0.69 8.00
C ASN A 103 -0.97 -1.08 6.52
N ASP A 104 0.20 -1.14 5.91
CA ASP A 104 0.36 -1.53 4.51
C ASP A 104 -0.03 -3.00 4.29
N GLY A 105 -0.65 -3.27 3.15
CA GLY A 105 -1.05 -4.61 2.76
C GLY A 105 -1.28 -4.76 1.26
N ARG A 106 -1.07 -5.99 0.77
CA ARG A 106 -1.19 -6.34 -0.65
C ARG A 106 -1.46 -7.83 -0.83
N CYS A 107 -2.05 -8.21 -1.96
CA CYS A 107 -2.11 -9.62 -2.35
C CYS A 107 -0.76 -10.11 -2.90
N ASP A 108 -0.42 -11.36 -2.59
CA ASP A 108 0.59 -12.08 -3.34
C ASP A 108 0.06 -12.49 -4.72
N ARG A 109 0.93 -13.03 -5.59
CA ARG A 109 0.54 -13.43 -6.94
C ARG A 109 -0.42 -14.63 -6.98
N GLN A 110 -0.62 -15.31 -5.87
CA GLN A 110 -1.55 -16.43 -5.70
C GLN A 110 -2.89 -16.02 -5.07
N GLY A 111 -3.07 -14.72 -4.76
CA GLY A 111 -4.32 -14.18 -4.24
C GLY A 111 -4.51 -14.31 -2.73
N ARG A 112 -3.43 -14.47 -1.95
CA ARG A 112 -3.48 -14.36 -0.49
C ARG A 112 -3.24 -12.92 -0.08
N PHE A 113 -4.01 -12.42 0.88
CA PHE A 113 -3.85 -11.04 1.33
C PHE A 113 -2.86 -10.96 2.49
N TRP A 114 -1.94 -10.02 2.41
CA TRP A 114 -0.95 -9.75 3.42
C TRP A 114 -1.16 -8.36 3.99
N ALA A 115 -1.01 -8.20 5.31
CA ALA A 115 -1.04 -6.90 5.95
C ALA A 115 -0.13 -6.88 7.18
N GLY A 116 0.59 -5.78 7.35
CA GLY A 116 1.42 -5.51 8.51
C GLY A 116 0.66 -4.79 9.61
N SER A 117 0.93 -5.09 10.89
CA SER A 117 0.41 -4.32 12.02
C SER A 117 1.48 -3.40 12.61
N MET A 118 1.04 -2.32 13.24
CA MET A 118 1.91 -1.36 13.90
C MET A 118 1.24 -0.74 15.12
N VAL A 119 2.05 -0.22 16.04
CA VAL A 119 1.58 0.64 17.13
C VAL A 119 1.19 2.01 16.58
N LEU A 120 0.05 2.57 17.01
CA LEU A 120 -0.45 3.85 16.51
C LEU A 120 0.52 5.01 16.75
N ASP A 121 1.08 5.09 17.97
CA ASP A 121 2.09 6.09 18.29
C ASP A 121 3.49 5.59 17.89
N MET A 122 3.97 6.00 16.73
CA MET A 122 5.30 5.65 16.24
C MET A 122 6.44 6.09 17.18
N ARG A 123 6.20 7.11 18.03
CA ARG A 123 7.19 7.58 19.02
C ARG A 123 7.46 6.56 20.12
N ALA A 124 6.55 5.60 20.30
CA ALA A 124 6.77 4.47 21.22
C ALA A 124 7.94 3.58 20.80
N ASN A 125 8.36 3.64 19.51
CA ASN A 125 9.46 2.87 18.97
C ASN A 125 9.38 1.36 19.28
N ALA A 126 8.14 0.84 19.29
CA ALA A 126 7.86 -0.54 19.69
C ALA A 126 7.88 -1.47 18.48
N ALA A 127 8.83 -2.40 18.45
CA ALA A 127 8.97 -3.39 17.40
C ALA A 127 8.00 -4.59 17.59
N GLU A 128 6.72 -4.28 17.80
CA GLU A 128 5.65 -5.25 18.04
C GLU A 128 4.81 -5.54 16.78
N GLY A 129 5.13 -4.86 15.67
CA GLY A 129 4.47 -5.05 14.39
C GLY A 129 4.72 -6.45 13.83
N THR A 130 3.68 -7.01 13.28
CA THR A 130 3.64 -8.36 12.71
C THR A 130 3.02 -8.33 11.33
N LEU A 131 3.61 -9.07 10.39
CA LEU A 131 3.06 -9.28 9.06
C LEU A 131 2.19 -10.54 9.08
N TYR A 132 0.91 -10.37 8.76
CA TYR A 132 -0.09 -11.44 8.72
C TYR A 132 -0.37 -11.83 7.27
N ARG A 133 -0.53 -13.13 7.04
CA ARG A 133 -1.09 -13.68 5.80
C ARG A 133 -2.53 -14.11 6.06
N TYR A 134 -3.44 -13.62 5.23
CA TYR A 134 -4.86 -13.96 5.30
C TYR A 134 -5.31 -14.69 4.02
N VAL A 135 -6.06 -15.76 4.23
CA VAL A 135 -6.75 -16.56 3.21
C VAL A 135 -8.21 -16.63 3.60
N SER A 136 -9.12 -16.56 2.63
CA SER A 136 -10.57 -16.58 2.88
C SER A 136 -11.00 -17.79 3.73
N GLY A 137 -11.80 -17.53 4.75
CA GLY A 137 -12.32 -18.58 5.64
C GLY A 137 -11.31 -19.16 6.62
N VAL A 138 -10.08 -18.64 6.67
CA VAL A 138 -9.02 -19.14 7.58
C VAL A 138 -8.58 -18.02 8.51
N ALA A 139 -8.24 -18.34 9.76
CA ALA A 139 -7.68 -17.35 10.68
C ALA A 139 -6.37 -16.74 10.13
N PRO A 140 -6.13 -15.42 10.33
CA PRO A 140 -4.91 -14.77 9.89
C PRO A 140 -3.68 -15.43 10.53
N HIS A 141 -2.69 -15.74 9.73
CA HIS A 141 -1.47 -16.38 10.20
C HIS A 141 -0.34 -15.39 10.34
N ALA A 142 0.20 -15.20 11.55
CA ALA A 142 1.39 -14.42 11.81
C ALA A 142 2.62 -15.09 11.14
N GLN A 143 3.31 -14.35 10.27
CA GLN A 143 4.44 -14.88 9.49
C GLN A 143 5.76 -14.26 9.90
N LEU A 144 5.83 -12.95 10.03
CA LEU A 144 7.04 -12.21 10.33
C LEU A 144 6.73 -11.15 11.39
N GLY A 145 7.54 -11.06 12.42
CA GLY A 145 7.40 -10.07 13.48
C GLY A 145 8.64 -9.17 13.61
N GLY A 146 8.56 -8.25 14.59
CA GLY A 146 9.68 -7.36 14.94
C GLY A 146 9.77 -6.12 14.06
N PHE A 147 8.66 -5.68 13.47
CA PHE A 147 8.56 -4.41 12.74
C PHE A 147 8.09 -3.30 13.68
N ILE A 148 8.55 -2.07 13.43
CA ILE A 148 8.01 -0.88 14.07
C ILE A 148 6.89 -0.29 13.19
N THR A 149 7.18 -0.09 11.89
CA THR A 149 6.24 0.46 10.91
C THR A 149 6.40 -0.31 9.59
N PRO A 150 5.82 -1.53 9.49
CA PRO A 150 5.91 -2.33 8.26
C PRO A 150 5.21 -1.62 7.11
N ASN A 151 5.92 -1.55 5.99
CA ASN A 151 5.50 -0.89 4.76
C ASN A 151 6.15 -1.56 3.55
N GLY A 152 5.92 -1.01 2.36
CA GLY A 152 6.59 -1.36 1.12
C GLY A 152 6.38 -2.80 0.68
N LEU A 153 5.26 -3.39 1.07
CA LEU A 153 4.95 -4.77 0.72
C LEU A 153 4.74 -4.90 -0.79
N ALA A 154 5.54 -5.76 -1.41
CA ALA A 154 5.43 -6.06 -2.83
C ALA A 154 5.96 -7.45 -3.16
N PHE A 155 5.61 -7.95 -4.34
CA PHE A 155 6.07 -9.25 -4.84
C PHE A 155 6.64 -9.10 -6.24
N SER A 156 7.73 -9.83 -6.53
CA SER A 156 8.34 -9.88 -7.86
C SER A 156 7.34 -10.37 -8.92
N PRO A 157 7.61 -10.13 -10.23
CA PRO A 157 6.70 -10.57 -11.30
C PRO A 157 6.43 -12.08 -11.29
N ASP A 158 7.42 -12.88 -10.96
CA ASP A 158 7.30 -14.35 -10.84
C ASP A 158 6.73 -14.81 -9.48
N GLY A 159 6.50 -13.86 -8.56
CA GLY A 159 6.00 -14.12 -7.22
C GLY A 159 6.99 -14.78 -6.25
N ARG A 160 8.25 -15.00 -6.64
CA ARG A 160 9.22 -15.75 -5.85
C ARG A 160 10.06 -14.89 -4.90
N THR A 161 9.94 -13.58 -4.99
CA THR A 161 10.57 -12.64 -4.05
C THR A 161 9.50 -11.78 -3.43
N MET A 162 9.47 -11.73 -2.10
CA MET A 162 8.67 -10.82 -1.31
C MET A 162 9.54 -9.70 -0.80
N TYR A 163 9.08 -8.46 -0.91
CA TYR A 163 9.72 -7.27 -0.36
C TYR A 163 8.89 -6.71 0.78
N VAL A 164 9.55 -6.25 1.83
CA VAL A 164 8.93 -5.56 2.98
C VAL A 164 9.91 -4.50 3.46
N SER A 165 9.41 -3.30 3.77
CA SER A 165 10.19 -2.25 4.41
C SER A 165 9.75 -2.00 5.86
N ASP A 166 10.58 -1.28 6.59
CA ASP A 166 10.19 -0.62 7.84
C ASP A 166 10.51 0.87 7.71
N SER A 167 9.45 1.68 7.76
CA SER A 167 9.50 3.13 7.57
C SER A 167 10.06 3.87 8.77
N HIS A 168 10.19 3.21 9.93
CA HIS A 168 10.57 3.91 11.15
C HIS A 168 11.95 4.57 11.00
N PRO A 169 12.14 5.84 11.46
CA PRO A 169 13.39 6.59 11.27
C PRO A 169 14.64 5.88 11.78
N GLN A 170 14.51 4.99 12.76
CA GLN A 170 15.62 4.20 13.29
C GLN A 170 15.94 2.96 12.45
N VAL A 171 15.06 2.55 11.53
CA VAL A 171 15.23 1.33 10.72
C VAL A 171 15.55 1.68 9.28
N GLN A 172 14.62 2.25 8.55
CA GLN A 172 14.73 2.69 7.16
C GLN A 172 15.38 1.63 6.25
N ARG A 173 14.84 0.41 6.27
CA ARG A 173 15.36 -0.70 5.47
C ARG A 173 14.26 -1.36 4.66
N ILE A 174 14.66 -1.86 3.52
CA ILE A 174 13.86 -2.75 2.69
C ILE A 174 14.54 -4.13 2.71
N TRP A 175 13.78 -5.16 3.04
CA TRP A 175 14.23 -6.55 2.99
C TRP A 175 13.61 -7.26 1.80
N ALA A 176 14.35 -8.21 1.25
CA ALA A 176 13.83 -9.23 0.35
C ALA A 176 13.83 -10.59 1.06
N PHE A 177 12.85 -11.39 0.70
CA PHE A 177 12.68 -12.78 1.16
C PHE A 177 12.53 -13.67 -0.06
N ASP A 178 13.07 -14.87 0.00
CA ASP A 178 12.65 -15.93 -0.90
C ASP A 178 11.22 -16.32 -0.52
N TYR A 179 10.34 -16.42 -1.51
CA TYR A 179 8.93 -16.65 -1.27
C TYR A 179 8.48 -17.93 -1.95
N ASP A 180 8.02 -18.88 -1.15
CA ASP A 180 7.40 -20.12 -1.63
C ASP A 180 5.97 -19.80 -2.11
N THR A 181 5.77 -19.87 -3.42
CA THR A 181 4.49 -19.54 -4.04
C THR A 181 3.38 -20.58 -3.73
N GLU A 182 3.73 -21.81 -3.40
CA GLU A 182 2.75 -22.87 -3.06
C GLU A 182 2.22 -22.66 -1.64
N THR A 183 3.11 -22.51 -0.68
CA THR A 183 2.74 -22.39 0.73
C THR A 183 2.49 -20.96 1.18
N GLY A 184 2.99 -19.96 0.43
CA GLY A 184 2.97 -18.57 0.84
C GLY A 184 3.87 -18.30 2.04
N THR A 185 5.05 -18.91 2.09
CA THR A 185 5.96 -18.81 3.22
C THR A 185 7.23 -18.04 2.82
N PRO A 186 7.51 -16.88 3.48
CA PRO A 186 8.76 -16.15 3.28
C PRO A 186 9.91 -16.82 4.04
N SER A 187 11.10 -16.84 3.44
CA SER A 187 12.33 -17.37 4.02
C SER A 187 13.56 -16.54 3.59
N ASN A 188 14.73 -16.86 4.10
CA ASN A 188 16.00 -16.26 3.67
C ASN A 188 16.00 -14.72 3.66
N ARG A 189 15.55 -14.09 4.76
CA ARG A 189 15.55 -12.63 4.92
C ARG A 189 16.92 -12.05 4.65
N ARG A 190 17.00 -11.08 3.73
CA ARG A 190 18.22 -10.32 3.42
C ARG A 190 17.90 -8.85 3.24
N VAL A 191 18.86 -7.99 3.52
CA VAL A 191 18.72 -6.55 3.21
C VAL A 191 18.76 -6.41 1.69
N PHE A 192 17.68 -5.86 1.12
CA PHE A 192 17.58 -5.51 -0.28
C PHE A 192 18.17 -4.12 -0.52
N VAL A 193 17.69 -3.12 0.27
CA VAL A 193 18.21 -1.76 0.26
C VAL A 193 18.25 -1.21 1.68
N ASP A 194 19.37 -0.64 2.07
CA ASP A 194 19.45 0.26 3.23
C ASP A 194 19.11 1.67 2.73
N MET A 195 17.98 2.23 3.19
CA MET A 195 17.49 3.51 2.72
C MET A 195 18.16 4.72 3.39
N ARG A 196 18.93 4.54 4.45
CA ARG A 196 19.55 5.65 5.20
C ARG A 196 20.47 6.55 4.37
N PRO A 197 21.18 6.08 3.33
CA PRO A 197 21.94 6.93 2.42
C PRO A 197 21.09 7.70 1.40
N TYR A 198 19.83 7.32 1.21
CA TYR A 198 18.94 7.92 0.22
C TYR A 198 18.00 8.93 0.86
N PRO A 199 17.57 9.97 0.13
CA PRO A 199 16.56 10.90 0.64
C PRO A 199 15.23 10.21 0.91
N GLY A 200 14.64 10.46 2.08
CA GLY A 200 13.32 9.98 2.48
C GLY A 200 13.30 8.57 3.09
N ARG A 201 12.22 8.31 3.82
CA ARG A 201 11.97 7.00 4.45
C ARG A 201 11.18 6.11 3.49
N PRO A 202 11.43 4.79 3.47
CA PRO A 202 10.68 3.88 2.62
C PRO A 202 9.23 3.79 3.13
N ASP A 203 8.24 4.05 2.25
CA ASP A 203 6.81 3.94 2.57
C ASP A 203 6.17 2.83 1.72
N GLY A 204 5.06 3.06 1.06
CA GLY A 204 4.40 2.08 0.20
C GLY A 204 5.11 1.88 -1.15
N ALA A 205 4.96 0.71 -1.73
CA ALA A 205 5.73 0.27 -2.91
C ALA A 205 4.88 -0.34 -4.02
N ALA A 206 5.49 -0.51 -5.19
CA ALA A 206 5.00 -1.31 -6.30
C ALA A 206 6.17 -2.02 -7.01
N VAL A 207 5.87 -3.02 -7.83
CA VAL A 207 6.87 -3.67 -8.71
C VAL A 207 6.40 -3.55 -10.16
N ASP A 208 7.32 -3.13 -11.06
CA ASP A 208 7.04 -3.06 -12.49
C ASP A 208 7.24 -4.39 -13.21
N ALA A 209 6.88 -4.43 -14.50
CA ALA A 209 6.97 -5.64 -15.32
C ALA A 209 8.41 -6.15 -15.52
N ASP A 210 9.41 -5.26 -15.39
CA ASP A 210 10.84 -5.60 -15.51
C ASP A 210 11.43 -6.06 -14.16
N GLY A 211 10.60 -6.12 -13.09
CA GLY A 211 11.02 -6.48 -11.73
C GLY A 211 11.62 -5.33 -10.91
N GLY A 212 11.57 -4.11 -11.43
CA GLY A 212 12.00 -2.91 -10.69
C GLY A 212 11.09 -2.63 -9.50
N TYR A 213 11.67 -2.46 -8.32
CA TYR A 213 10.97 -2.13 -7.08
C TYR A 213 10.88 -0.63 -6.92
N TRP A 214 9.65 -0.11 -6.91
CA TRP A 214 9.33 1.29 -6.71
C TRP A 214 8.89 1.53 -5.27
N ILE A 215 9.48 2.54 -4.63
CA ILE A 215 9.19 2.88 -3.24
C ILE A 215 8.99 4.37 -3.07
N CYS A 216 7.90 4.77 -2.44
CA CYS A 216 7.71 6.15 -2.05
C CYS A 216 8.72 6.53 -0.96
N ALA A 217 9.48 7.59 -1.20
CA ALA A 217 10.46 8.15 -0.28
C ALA A 217 9.78 9.28 0.51
N ASN A 218 9.03 8.89 1.54
CA ASN A 218 8.31 9.78 2.43
C ASN A 218 9.29 10.78 3.07
N ASP A 219 8.86 12.04 3.25
CA ASP A 219 9.64 13.21 3.69
C ASP A 219 10.55 13.84 2.64
N ALA A 220 10.78 13.20 1.48
CA ALA A 220 11.66 13.72 0.43
C ALA A 220 10.95 14.17 -0.86
N GLY A 221 9.64 13.86 -1.02
CA GLY A 221 8.90 14.17 -2.24
C GLY A 221 9.39 13.38 -3.45
N LEU A 222 9.88 12.17 -3.24
CA LEU A 222 10.47 11.32 -4.27
C LEU A 222 9.83 9.94 -4.32
N ILE A 223 9.94 9.29 -5.45
CA ILE A 223 9.71 7.86 -5.63
C ILE A 223 10.99 7.30 -6.22
N HIS A 224 11.61 6.35 -5.54
CA HIS A 224 12.81 5.67 -6.01
C HIS A 224 12.45 4.38 -6.74
N ARG A 225 13.14 4.10 -7.84
CA ARG A 225 13.12 2.79 -8.50
C ARG A 225 14.45 2.09 -8.23
N PHE A 226 14.39 0.91 -7.65
CA PHE A 226 15.54 0.03 -7.51
C PHE A 226 15.43 -1.14 -8.49
N SER A 227 16.54 -1.49 -9.15
CA SER A 227 16.63 -2.69 -9.98
C SER A 227 16.50 -3.95 -9.11
N PRO A 228 16.23 -5.15 -9.70
CA PRO A 228 16.09 -6.39 -8.92
C PRO A 228 17.30 -6.77 -8.07
N ASP A 229 18.48 -6.21 -8.36
CA ASP A 229 19.71 -6.37 -7.58
C ASP A 229 19.91 -5.27 -6.51
N GLY A 230 18.92 -4.42 -6.28
CA GLY A 230 18.91 -3.41 -5.21
C GLY A 230 19.69 -2.13 -5.52
N ARG A 231 20.02 -1.87 -6.79
CA ARG A 231 20.69 -0.61 -7.19
C ARG A 231 19.66 0.45 -7.55
N LEU A 232 19.90 1.68 -7.10
CA LEU A 232 19.07 2.81 -7.51
C LEU A 232 19.21 3.03 -9.03
N ASP A 233 18.08 2.88 -9.75
CA ASP A 233 17.99 3.15 -11.18
C ASP A 233 17.66 4.62 -11.43
N ARG A 234 16.59 5.11 -10.81
CA ARG A 234 16.12 6.50 -10.97
C ARG A 234 15.26 6.95 -9.79
N SER A 235 15.06 8.26 -9.72
CA SER A 235 14.12 8.88 -8.77
C SER A 235 13.21 9.85 -9.53
N LEU A 236 11.93 9.82 -9.22
CA LEU A 236 10.91 10.71 -9.77
C LEU A 236 10.40 11.65 -8.68
N SER A 237 10.22 12.92 -9.00
CA SER A 237 9.72 13.92 -8.05
C SER A 237 8.20 13.98 -8.06
N VAL A 238 7.63 14.17 -6.86
CA VAL A 238 6.22 14.46 -6.63
C VAL A 238 6.13 15.85 -5.95
N PRO A 239 5.14 16.72 -6.29
CA PRO A 239 5.07 18.08 -5.78
C PRO A 239 4.56 18.18 -4.33
N VAL A 240 4.76 17.14 -3.54
CA VAL A 240 4.42 17.04 -2.11
C VAL A 240 5.57 16.39 -1.36
N LYS A 241 5.76 16.77 -0.12
CA LYS A 241 6.85 16.26 0.71
C LYS A 241 6.69 14.79 1.08
N LYS A 242 5.44 14.33 1.27
CA LYS A 242 5.13 13.00 1.80
C LYS A 242 4.29 12.14 0.85
N PRO A 243 4.85 11.66 -0.27
CA PRO A 243 4.24 10.57 -1.01
C PRO A 243 4.22 9.31 -0.12
N THR A 244 3.11 8.58 -0.16
CA THR A 244 2.89 7.42 0.71
C THR A 244 3.02 6.10 -0.03
N MET A 245 2.21 5.87 -1.06
CA MET A 245 2.25 4.63 -1.81
C MET A 245 2.04 4.89 -3.30
N CYS A 246 2.54 3.99 -4.13
CA CYS A 246 2.36 4.05 -5.57
C CYS A 246 1.73 2.78 -6.13
N ALA A 247 1.00 2.91 -7.24
CA ALA A 247 0.42 1.81 -7.99
C ALA A 247 0.44 2.08 -9.48
N PHE A 248 0.66 1.05 -10.27
CA PHE A 248 0.56 1.13 -11.72
C PHE A 248 -0.89 1.05 -12.17
N GLY A 249 -1.26 1.87 -13.15
CA GLY A 249 -2.58 1.87 -13.73
C GLY A 249 -2.63 2.51 -15.11
N GLY A 250 -3.84 2.88 -15.55
CA GLY A 250 -4.10 3.27 -16.93
C GLY A 250 -4.32 2.05 -17.83
N SER A 251 -4.70 2.30 -19.09
CA SER A 251 -5.07 1.24 -20.03
C SER A 251 -3.91 0.29 -20.40
N ARG A 252 -2.66 0.74 -20.25
CA ARG A 252 -1.45 -0.02 -20.53
C ARG A 252 -0.60 -0.26 -19.28
N LEU A 253 -1.11 0.09 -18.07
CA LEU A 253 -0.36 0.04 -16.82
C LEU A 253 0.94 0.86 -16.87
N ASP A 254 0.99 1.90 -17.66
CA ASP A 254 2.15 2.79 -17.87
C ASP A 254 2.00 4.15 -17.15
N THR A 255 1.00 4.27 -16.29
CA THR A 255 0.79 5.40 -15.39
C THR A 255 1.07 4.97 -13.96
N LEU A 256 1.91 5.72 -13.24
CA LEU A 256 2.14 5.51 -11.82
C LEU A 256 1.28 6.51 -11.04
N PHE A 257 0.29 6.00 -10.32
CA PHE A 257 -0.52 6.76 -9.38
C PHE A 257 0.14 6.80 -8.01
N VAL A 258 0.03 7.95 -7.31
CA VAL A 258 0.72 8.18 -6.03
C VAL A 258 -0.24 8.86 -5.08
N THR A 259 -0.39 8.32 -3.90
CA THR A 259 -1.11 8.91 -2.76
C THR A 259 -0.15 9.71 -1.88
N SER A 260 -0.68 10.55 -0.99
CA SER A 260 0.13 11.38 -0.11
C SER A 260 -0.53 11.71 1.23
N ILE A 261 0.28 12.14 2.19
CA ILE A 261 -0.14 12.64 3.51
C ILE A 261 -0.34 14.16 3.46
N ARG A 262 -1.37 14.64 4.15
CA ARG A 262 -1.58 16.05 4.46
C ARG A 262 -1.09 16.35 5.88
N ASP A 263 0.13 16.87 6.00
CA ASP A 263 0.75 17.16 7.30
C ASP A 263 0.10 18.30 8.06
N ASP A 264 -0.17 19.40 7.36
CA ASP A 264 -0.74 20.61 7.94
C ASP A 264 -2.01 21.01 7.16
N PRO A 265 -3.20 20.92 7.78
CA PRO A 265 -4.44 21.35 7.16
C PRO A 265 -4.48 22.85 6.79
N SER A 266 -3.63 23.68 7.41
CA SER A 266 -3.55 25.13 7.14
C SER A 266 -2.70 25.47 5.91
N GLU A 267 -1.81 24.57 5.46
CA GLU A 267 -1.03 24.78 4.25
C GLU A 267 -1.90 24.68 2.99
N GLN A 268 -1.80 25.67 2.12
CA GLN A 268 -2.33 25.61 0.75
C GLN A 268 -1.40 24.76 -0.13
N SER A 269 -1.18 23.53 0.28
CA SER A 269 -0.34 22.60 -0.44
C SER A 269 -1.18 21.57 -1.17
N LEU A 270 -0.61 20.90 -2.14
CA LEU A 270 -1.22 19.76 -2.82
C LEU A 270 -1.18 18.48 -1.96
N SER A 271 -0.72 18.60 -0.70
CA SER A 271 -0.58 17.48 0.25
C SER A 271 -1.92 16.80 0.53
N GLY A 272 -1.90 15.48 0.64
CA GLY A 272 -3.10 14.65 0.74
C GLY A 272 -3.80 14.41 -0.59
N GLY A 273 -3.25 14.95 -1.69
CA GLY A 273 -3.75 14.70 -3.05
C GLY A 273 -3.29 13.36 -3.62
N VAL A 274 -3.89 12.99 -4.74
CA VAL A 274 -3.51 11.85 -5.57
C VAL A 274 -2.91 12.37 -6.87
N PHE A 275 -1.77 11.80 -7.25
CA PHE A 275 -0.98 12.23 -8.41
C PHE A 275 -0.85 11.11 -9.43
N ALA A 276 -0.63 11.50 -10.69
CA ALA A 276 -0.28 10.61 -11.78
C ALA A 276 1.00 11.06 -12.46
N LEU A 277 1.85 10.12 -12.84
CA LEU A 277 3.07 10.39 -13.59
C LEU A 277 3.41 9.22 -14.52
N ASN A 278 4.21 9.50 -15.55
CA ASN A 278 4.71 8.44 -16.41
C ASN A 278 6.07 7.95 -15.87
N PRO A 279 6.17 6.69 -15.43
CA PRO A 279 7.41 6.12 -14.89
C PRO A 279 8.41 5.70 -15.97
N GLY A 280 7.99 5.65 -17.24
CA GLY A 280 8.79 5.19 -18.38
C GLY A 280 8.88 3.67 -18.51
N VAL A 281 8.10 2.93 -17.73
CA VAL A 281 7.95 1.47 -17.75
C VAL A 281 6.50 1.11 -17.46
N ALA A 282 6.08 -0.10 -17.81
CA ALA A 282 4.75 -0.60 -17.44
C ALA A 282 4.81 -1.43 -16.17
N GLY A 283 3.72 -1.41 -15.42
CA GLY A 283 3.51 -2.28 -14.26
C GLY A 283 2.85 -3.61 -14.61
N LEU A 284 2.41 -4.28 -13.57
CA LEU A 284 1.62 -5.51 -13.63
C LEU A 284 0.23 -5.26 -13.05
N PRO A 285 -0.79 -5.99 -13.49
CA PRO A 285 -2.08 -5.98 -12.82
C PRO A 285 -1.93 -6.37 -11.35
N GLU A 286 -2.64 -5.64 -10.47
CA GLU A 286 -2.70 -6.05 -9.06
C GLU A 286 -3.41 -7.40 -8.95
N PRO A 287 -2.86 -8.34 -8.16
CA PRO A 287 -3.49 -9.63 -7.93
C PRO A 287 -4.82 -9.47 -7.21
N LEU A 288 -5.79 -10.30 -7.58
CA LEU A 288 -7.08 -10.35 -6.90
C LEU A 288 -6.99 -11.27 -5.67
N PHE A 289 -7.64 -10.87 -4.58
CA PHE A 289 -7.83 -11.76 -3.44
C PHE A 289 -8.77 -12.91 -3.81
N THR A 290 -8.34 -14.13 -3.53
CA THR A 290 -9.13 -15.34 -3.79
C THR A 290 -10.08 -15.60 -2.61
N LEU A 291 -11.39 -15.60 -2.89
CA LEU A 291 -12.45 -15.88 -1.91
C LEU A 291 -12.63 -17.40 -1.72
#